data_d065eae5891c089cf5a9348e37494ffe
#
_entry.id   d065eae5891c089cf5a9348e37494ffe
#
_cell.length_a   1.000
_cell.length_b   1.000
_cell.length_c   1.000
_cell.angle_alpha   90.00
_cell.angle_beta   90.00
_cell.angle_gamma   90.00
#
_symmetry.space_group_name_H-M   'P 1'
#
loop_
_entity.id
_entity.type
_entity.pdbx_description
1 polymer ?
#
loop_
_entity_poly.entity_id
_entity_poly.type
_entity_poly.pdbx_seq_one_letter_code
_entity_poly.pdbx_strand_id
1 'polypeptide(L)'
;MVVASTAGRDPGLDALTSREREVLALIGQGKTNAEIAAELFVSDGTVKTHINHLFTKLQLRDRTAAVVFAFDHDLVTPAEDGPSGRTRRSQ
;
A
#
# COMPACT_ATOMS: atom_id res chain seq x y z
N MET A 1 6.23 2.57 26.22
CA MET A 1 5.96 2.38 25.78
C MET A 1 6.18 2.12 24.86
N VAL A 2 6.87 2.12 24.82
CA VAL A 2 6.94 1.77 23.90
C VAL A 2 5.95 1.28 23.20
N VAL A 3 5.10 1.22 23.79
CA VAL A 3 3.91 0.85 23.13
C VAL A 3 3.66 1.68 21.91
N ALA A 4 3.83 2.94 22.01
CA ALA A 4 3.64 3.80 20.88
C ALA A 4 4.49 3.37 19.70
N SER A 5 5.68 2.97 19.96
CA SER A 5 6.56 2.59 18.87
C SER A 5 6.10 1.31 18.20
N THR A 6 5.35 0.49 18.92
CA THR A 6 4.85 -0.73 18.32
C THR A 6 3.47 -0.55 17.74
N ALA A 7 2.83 0.58 18.00
CA ALA A 7 1.47 0.79 17.56
C ALA A 7 1.31 0.69 16.06
N GLY A 8 2.30 1.13 15.31
CA GLY A 8 2.23 1.04 13.87
C GLY A 8 2.79 -0.25 13.31
N ARG A 9 3.22 -1.13 14.16
CA ARG A 9 3.82 -2.35 13.70
C ARG A 9 2.80 -3.47 13.66
N ASP A 10 2.72 -4.09 12.55
CA ASP A 10 1.79 -5.18 12.31
C ASP A 10 2.62 -6.37 11.90
N PRO A 11 2.48 -7.52 12.58
CA PRO A 11 3.27 -8.70 12.19
C PRO A 11 3.07 -9.09 10.74
N GLY A 12 1.86 -8.89 10.21
CA GLY A 12 1.61 -9.16 8.80
C GLY A 12 2.41 -8.22 7.91
N LEU A 13 2.44 -6.93 8.27
CA LEU A 13 3.20 -5.96 7.49
C LEU A 13 4.69 -6.30 7.52
N ASP A 14 5.20 -6.71 8.66
CA ASP A 14 6.60 -7.10 8.79
C ASP A 14 6.92 -8.34 7.96
N ALA A 15 5.92 -9.17 7.67
CA ALA A 15 6.11 -10.37 6.86
C ALA A 15 6.18 -10.08 5.37
N LEU A 16 5.85 -8.86 4.94
CA LEU A 16 5.86 -8.51 3.53
C LEU A 16 7.28 -8.30 3.04
N THR A 17 7.55 -8.75 1.82
CA THR A 17 8.79 -8.40 1.16
C THR A 17 8.76 -6.91 0.78
N SER A 18 9.91 -6.37 0.45
CA SER A 18 9.98 -4.98 0.00
C SER A 18 9.07 -4.75 -1.20
N ARG A 19 9.05 -5.68 -2.14
CA ARG A 19 8.23 -5.54 -3.33
C ARG A 19 6.74 -5.59 -2.98
N GLU A 20 6.37 -6.47 -2.04
CA GLU A 20 4.97 -6.54 -1.63
C GLU A 20 4.53 -5.24 -0.96
N ARG A 21 5.41 -4.63 -0.17
CA ARG A 21 5.10 -3.33 0.42
C ARG A 21 4.92 -2.26 -0.65
N GLU A 22 5.76 -2.27 -1.66
CA GLU A 22 5.62 -1.32 -2.77
C GLU A 22 4.28 -1.50 -3.47
N VAL A 23 3.91 -2.74 -3.73
CA VAL A 23 2.63 -3.02 -4.37
C VAL A 23 1.49 -2.53 -3.50
N LEU A 24 1.54 -2.81 -2.20
CA LEU A 24 0.49 -2.37 -1.29
C LEU A 24 0.37 -0.85 -1.27
N ALA A 25 1.49 -0.14 -1.25
CA ALA A 25 1.48 1.32 -1.28
C ALA A 25 0.84 1.84 -2.56
N LEU A 26 1.14 1.21 -3.69
CA LEU A 26 0.56 1.64 -4.97
C LEU A 26 -0.93 1.35 -5.03
N ILE A 27 -1.37 0.24 -4.43
CA ILE A 27 -2.79 -0.04 -4.29
C ILE A 27 -3.46 1.08 -3.50
N GLY A 28 -2.83 1.49 -2.40
CA GLY A 28 -3.35 2.57 -1.58
C GLY A 28 -3.46 3.88 -2.32
N GLN A 29 -2.59 4.10 -3.31
CA GLN A 29 -2.65 5.30 -4.14
C GLN A 29 -3.73 5.24 -5.20
N GLY A 30 -4.45 4.11 -5.28
CA GLY A 30 -5.50 3.97 -6.26
C GLY A 30 -5.06 3.47 -7.61
N LYS A 31 -3.86 2.96 -7.73
CA LYS A 31 -3.34 2.49 -9.00
C LYS A 31 -3.98 1.17 -9.39
N THR A 32 -4.18 0.99 -10.69
CA THR A 32 -4.64 -0.28 -11.21
C THR A 32 -3.48 -1.25 -11.30
N ASN A 33 -3.80 -2.55 -11.48
CA ASN A 33 -2.75 -3.54 -11.66
C ASN A 33 -1.83 -3.21 -12.84
N ALA A 34 -2.41 -2.72 -13.94
CA ALA A 34 -1.63 -2.35 -15.10
C ALA A 34 -0.69 -1.18 -14.77
N GLU A 35 -1.18 -0.22 -14.01
CA GLU A 35 -0.33 0.90 -13.61
C GLU A 35 0.79 0.46 -12.68
N ILE A 36 0.47 -0.44 -11.76
CA ILE A 36 1.48 -0.99 -10.85
C ILE A 36 2.54 -1.74 -11.66
N ALA A 37 2.10 -2.56 -12.59
CA ALA A 37 3.03 -3.32 -13.42
C ALA A 37 3.97 -2.40 -14.18
N ALA A 38 3.43 -1.33 -14.74
CA ALA A 38 4.24 -0.37 -15.48
C ALA A 38 5.23 0.34 -14.55
N GLU A 39 4.79 0.71 -13.36
CA GLU A 39 5.66 1.40 -12.43
C GLU A 39 6.80 0.55 -11.94
N LEU A 40 6.53 -0.73 -11.71
CA LEU A 40 7.52 -1.65 -11.17
C LEU A 40 8.29 -2.39 -12.25
N PHE A 41 7.95 -2.17 -13.51
CA PHE A 41 8.60 -2.83 -14.65
C PHE A 41 8.45 -4.35 -14.57
N VAL A 42 7.25 -4.82 -14.26
CA VAL A 42 6.95 -6.25 -14.17
C VAL A 42 5.69 -6.53 -14.96
N SER A 43 5.38 -7.81 -15.14
CA SER A 43 4.16 -8.19 -15.86
C SER A 43 2.94 -8.08 -14.93
N ASP A 44 1.75 -8.02 -15.56
CA ASP A 44 0.51 -8.04 -14.79
C ASP A 44 0.40 -9.30 -13.95
N GLY A 45 0.84 -10.44 -14.50
CA GLY A 45 0.82 -11.69 -13.74
C GLY A 45 1.67 -11.63 -12.50
N THR A 46 2.82 -10.98 -12.60
CA THR A 46 3.69 -10.80 -11.45
C THR A 46 3.02 -9.93 -10.39
N VAL A 47 2.34 -8.86 -10.82
CA VAL A 47 1.61 -8.02 -9.88
C VAL A 47 0.53 -8.83 -9.18
N LYS A 48 -0.23 -9.63 -9.92
CA LYS A 48 -1.27 -10.46 -9.33
C LYS A 48 -0.69 -11.42 -8.28
N THR A 49 0.46 -12.00 -8.58
CA THR A 49 1.11 -12.89 -7.63
C THR A 49 1.47 -12.16 -6.35
N HIS A 50 2.06 -10.98 -6.48
CA HIS A 50 2.40 -10.18 -5.30
C HIS A 50 1.15 -9.81 -4.51
N ILE A 51 0.07 -9.44 -5.21
CA ILE A 51 -1.17 -9.06 -4.54
C ILE A 51 -1.75 -10.25 -3.78
N ASN A 52 -1.76 -11.43 -4.42
CA ASN A 52 -2.27 -12.62 -3.74
C ASN A 52 -1.48 -12.91 -2.47
N HIS A 53 -0.16 -12.79 -2.54
CA HIS A 53 0.68 -13.05 -1.39
C HIS A 53 0.42 -12.05 -0.26
N LEU A 54 0.36 -10.78 -0.60
CA LEU A 54 0.15 -9.77 0.46
C LEU A 54 -1.25 -9.86 1.03
N PHE A 55 -2.26 -10.17 0.21
CA PHE A 55 -3.61 -10.34 0.72
C PHE A 55 -3.66 -11.52 1.70
N THR A 56 -2.99 -12.60 1.38
CA THR A 56 -2.92 -13.75 2.27
C THR A 56 -2.20 -13.42 3.56
N LYS A 57 -1.05 -12.76 3.45
CA LYS A 57 -0.25 -12.44 4.63
C LYS A 57 -0.97 -11.49 5.57
N LEU A 58 -1.72 -10.54 5.01
CA LEU A 58 -2.42 -9.55 5.81
C LEU A 58 -3.88 -9.92 6.06
N GLN A 59 -4.32 -11.04 5.50
CA GLN A 59 -5.70 -11.52 5.65
C GLN A 59 -6.71 -10.49 5.19
N LEU A 60 -6.40 -9.87 4.05
CA LEU A 60 -7.29 -8.87 3.47
C LEU A 60 -8.34 -9.56 2.60
N ARG A 61 -9.58 -9.08 2.71
CA ARG A 61 -10.67 -9.70 1.99
C ARG A 61 -10.85 -9.15 0.58
N ASP A 62 -10.44 -7.90 0.37
CA ASP A 62 -10.63 -7.28 -0.92
C ASP A 62 -9.69 -6.09 -1.06
N ARG A 63 -9.77 -5.44 -2.22
CA ARG A 63 -8.87 -4.34 -2.53
C ARG A 63 -9.15 -3.11 -1.67
N THR A 64 -10.42 -2.88 -1.34
CA THR A 64 -10.76 -1.77 -0.47
C THR A 64 -10.09 -1.91 0.89
N ALA A 65 -10.10 -3.14 1.42
CA ALA A 65 -9.41 -3.40 2.69
C ALA A 65 -7.92 -3.10 2.58
N ALA A 66 -7.33 -3.40 1.43
CA ALA A 66 -5.93 -3.12 1.21
C ALA A 66 -5.65 -1.62 1.19
N VAL A 67 -6.53 -0.84 0.58
CA VAL A 67 -6.38 0.62 0.57
C VAL A 67 -6.44 1.16 1.99
N VAL A 68 -7.42 0.72 2.76
CA VAL A 68 -7.55 1.15 4.15
C VAL A 68 -6.31 0.78 4.94
N PHE A 69 -5.82 -0.45 4.77
CA PHE A 69 -4.63 -0.91 5.47
C PHE A 69 -3.43 -0.01 5.15
N ALA A 70 -3.27 0.34 3.87
CA ALA A 70 -2.14 1.16 3.45
C ALA A 70 -2.18 2.53 4.12
N PHE A 71 -3.35 3.14 4.22
CA PHE A 71 -3.48 4.44 4.89
C PHE A 71 -3.27 4.30 6.39
N ASP A 72 -3.83 3.25 6.99
CA ASP A 72 -3.71 3.05 8.44
C ASP A 72 -2.27 2.86 8.88
N HIS A 73 -1.43 2.34 8.00
CA HIS A 73 -0.04 2.04 8.33
C HIS A 73 0.94 3.00 7.67
N ASP A 74 0.41 4.14 7.21
CA ASP A 74 1.24 5.23 6.67
C ASP A 74 2.06 4.81 5.47
N LEU A 75 1.58 3.85 4.71
CA LEU A 75 2.23 3.45 3.47
C LEU A 75 1.90 4.41 2.34
N VAL A 76 0.83 5.17 2.50
CA VAL A 76 0.40 6.15 1.52
C VAL A 76 0.22 7.48 2.24
N THR A 77 0.79 8.52 1.69
CA THR A 77 0.63 9.85 2.24
C THR A 77 -0.54 10.51 1.53
N PRO A 78 -1.52 11.02 2.27
CA PRO A 78 -2.59 11.75 1.60
C PRO A 78 -1.97 12.91 0.84
N ALA A 79 -2.56 13.21 -0.24
CA ALA A 79 -1.99 14.15 -1.14
C ALA A 79 -1.43 15.35 -0.48
N GLU A 80 -0.38 15.47 -0.61
CA GLU A 80 0.18 16.51 -0.11
C GLU A 80 1.17 16.78 -1.08
N ASP A 81 1.03 16.08 -1.35
CA ASP A 81 1.46 16.03 -2.00
C ASP A 81 1.31 16.42 -2.91
N GLY A 82 1.25 16.65 -2.82
CA GLY A 82 0.98 17.15 -3.52
C GLY A 82 1.17 17.97 -3.74
N PRO A 83 1.33 18.35 -3.96
CA PRO A 83 1.22 19.15 -4.14
C PRO A 83 0.83 19.64 -4.09
N SER A 84 0.59 19.39 -3.93
CA SER A 84 0.00 19.85 -3.81
C SER A 84 -0.50 20.14 -3.55
N GLY A 85 -0.38 19.97 -3.55
CA GLY A 85 -1.16 20.25 -3.46
C GLY A 85 -1.57 20.41 -3.03
N ARG A 86 -1.52 20.57 -3.10
CA ARG A 86 -2.04 20.80 -2.85
C ARG A 86 -2.71 21.04 -2.55
N THR A 87 -2.85 20.98 -2.58
CA THR A 87 -3.60 21.25 -2.34
C THR A 87 -4.24 21.52 -1.95
N ARG A 88 -4.38 21.62 -2.00
CA ARG A 88 -5.05 21.86 -1.76
C ARG A 88 -5.73 21.97 -1.38
N ARG A 89 -5.81 21.92 -1.37
CA ARG A 89 -6.50 22.08 -1.00
C ARG A 89 -7.08 22.39 -0.64
N SER A 90 -7.03 22.30 -0.77
CA SER A 90 -7.56 22.68 -0.54
C SER A 90 -7.88 23.03 -0.27
N GLN A 91 -7.75 23.03 -0.42
CA GLN A 91 -8.08 23.46 -0.38
C GLN A 91 -8.38 23.76 -0.28
#